data_674fd3254245519e84a44d872c13bd34
#
_entry.id   674fd3254245519e84a44d872c13bd34
#
_cell.length_a   1.000
_cell.length_b   1.000
_cell.length_c   1.000
_cell.angle_alpha   90.00
_cell.angle_beta   90.00
_cell.angle_gamma   90.00
#
_symmetry.space_group_name_H-M   'P 1'
#
loop_
_entity.id
_entity.type
_entity.pdbx_description
1 polymer ?
#
loop_
_entity_poly.entity_id
_entity_poly.type
_entity_poly.pdbx_seq_one_letter_code
_entity_poly.pdbx_strand_id
1 'polypeptide(L)'
;NSDESIGRLKGKERPIVKQTARSYLIKSLECVNGVFVFDSDRLTNEILLLKPDVYVKSDDYSFESIDPEERSALLQVNASVQFVPLISDFSTTDIITKIRNL
;
A
#
# COMPACT_ATOMS: atom_id res chain seq x y z
N ASN A 1 2.16 -3.02 -4.41
CA ASN A 1 1.73 -4.39 -4.78
C ASN A 1 1.74 -4.58 -6.29
N SER A 2 2.20 -5.74 -6.77
CA SER A 2 2.06 -6.12 -8.16
C SER A 2 0.58 -6.28 -8.54
N ASP A 3 0.29 -6.34 -9.84
CA ASP A 3 -1.07 -6.61 -10.32
C ASP A 3 -1.58 -7.96 -9.81
N GLU A 4 -0.73 -8.97 -9.79
CA GLU A 4 -1.09 -10.31 -9.28
C GLU A 4 -1.43 -10.28 -7.79
N SER A 5 -0.62 -9.59 -6.99
CA SER A 5 -0.85 -9.43 -5.55
C SER A 5 -2.18 -8.71 -5.28
N ILE A 6 -2.46 -7.64 -6.00
CA ILE A 6 -3.75 -6.91 -5.87
C ILE A 6 -4.91 -7.81 -6.25
N GLY A 7 -4.77 -8.60 -7.33
CA GLY A 7 -5.80 -9.55 -7.74
C GLY A 7 -6.14 -10.56 -6.65
N ARG A 8 -5.14 -11.07 -5.95
CA ARG A 8 -5.35 -11.98 -4.81
C ARG A 8 -6.05 -11.29 -3.64
N LEU A 9 -5.67 -10.05 -3.34
CA LEU A 9 -6.19 -9.32 -2.17
C LEU A 9 -7.56 -8.68 -2.40
N LYS A 10 -7.82 -8.20 -3.61
CA LYS A 10 -9.02 -7.39 -3.92
C LYS A 10 -9.96 -8.01 -4.96
N GLY A 11 -9.59 -9.12 -5.56
CA GLY A 11 -10.41 -9.82 -6.55
C GLY A 11 -9.93 -9.65 -7.99
N LYS A 12 -10.50 -10.49 -8.87
CA LYS A 12 -10.05 -10.63 -10.27
C LYS A 12 -10.23 -9.37 -11.12
N GLU A 13 -11.13 -8.48 -10.73
CA GLU A 13 -11.40 -7.23 -11.45
C GLU A 13 -10.42 -6.11 -11.06
N ARG A 14 -9.51 -6.37 -10.14
CA ARG A 14 -8.51 -5.41 -9.69
C ARG A 14 -7.10 -5.87 -10.09
N PRO A 15 -6.16 -4.95 -10.31
CA PRO A 15 -6.32 -3.50 -10.25
C PRO A 15 -6.97 -2.92 -11.51
N ILE A 16 -7.54 -1.71 -11.41
CA ILE A 16 -8.00 -0.96 -12.58
C ILE A 16 -6.82 -0.33 -13.30
N VAL A 17 -5.90 0.30 -12.54
CA VAL A 17 -4.68 0.88 -13.08
C VAL A 17 -3.53 -0.11 -12.89
N LYS A 18 -2.89 -0.50 -13.98
CA LYS A 18 -1.82 -1.49 -13.99
C LYS A 18 -0.56 -1.00 -13.27
N GLN A 19 0.23 -1.95 -12.75
CA GLN A 19 1.43 -1.66 -11.95
C GLN A 19 2.41 -0.76 -12.66
N THR A 20 2.58 -0.89 -13.96
CA THR A 20 3.48 -0.03 -14.75
C THR A 20 3.07 1.44 -14.65
N ALA A 21 1.78 1.73 -14.82
CA ALA A 21 1.26 3.09 -14.70
C ALA A 21 1.27 3.58 -13.24
N ARG A 22 0.87 2.73 -12.29
CA ARG A 22 0.86 3.10 -10.87
C ARG A 22 2.27 3.47 -10.38
N SER A 23 3.26 2.63 -10.68
CA SER A 23 4.64 2.88 -10.27
C SER A 23 5.22 4.12 -10.95
N TYR A 24 4.91 4.34 -12.21
CA TYR A 24 5.32 5.53 -12.95
C TYR A 24 4.76 6.81 -12.30
N LEU A 25 3.47 6.82 -11.99
CA LEU A 25 2.81 7.98 -11.37
C LEU A 25 3.43 8.32 -10.01
N ILE A 26 3.63 7.31 -9.16
CA ILE A 26 4.23 7.51 -7.83
C ILE A 26 5.67 7.99 -7.97
N LYS A 27 6.45 7.36 -8.85
CA LYS A 27 7.84 7.74 -9.08
C LYS A 27 7.98 9.17 -9.60
N SER A 28 6.97 9.68 -10.28
CA SER A 28 6.96 11.03 -10.83
C SER A 28 6.72 12.13 -9.80
N LEU A 29 6.31 11.77 -8.58
CA LEU A 29 6.14 12.74 -7.49
C LEU A 29 7.52 13.20 -7.01
N GLU A 30 7.68 14.51 -6.86
CA GLU A 30 8.95 15.10 -6.44
C GLU A 30 9.44 14.56 -5.08
N CYS A 31 8.52 14.28 -4.17
CA CYS A 31 8.85 13.79 -2.83
C CYS A 31 9.24 12.30 -2.79
N VAL A 32 9.12 11.56 -3.90
CA VAL A 32 9.39 10.12 -3.94
C VAL A 32 10.79 9.88 -4.50
N ASN A 33 11.65 9.27 -3.71
CA ASN A 33 13.02 8.96 -4.10
C ASN A 33 13.16 7.63 -4.84
N GLY A 34 12.26 6.69 -4.58
CA GLY A 34 12.30 5.39 -5.24
C GLY A 34 10.98 4.65 -5.09
N VAL A 35 10.75 3.72 -6.02
CA VAL A 35 9.56 2.87 -6.05
C VAL A 35 10.01 1.45 -6.36
N PHE A 36 9.44 0.49 -5.68
CA PHE A 36 9.60 -0.93 -6.02
C PHE A 36 8.24 -1.61 -6.06
N VAL A 37 8.15 -2.67 -6.84
CA VAL A 37 6.95 -3.49 -6.96
C VAL A 37 7.23 -4.82 -6.25
N PHE A 38 6.31 -5.29 -5.44
CA PHE A 38 6.44 -6.57 -4.75
C PHE A 38 5.24 -7.47 -5.07
N ASP A 39 5.50 -8.77 -5.16
CA ASP A 39 4.49 -9.77 -5.55
C ASP A 39 3.81 -10.45 -4.35
N SER A 40 4.41 -10.40 -3.19
CA SER A 40 3.85 -11.00 -1.98
C SER A 40 2.64 -10.21 -1.48
N ASP A 41 1.81 -10.85 -0.67
CA ASP A 41 0.63 -10.20 -0.11
C ASP A 41 0.98 -9.24 1.02
N ARG A 42 2.16 -9.42 1.63
CA ARG A 42 2.64 -8.63 2.76
C ARG A 42 4.05 -8.12 2.51
N LEU A 43 4.39 -7.04 3.18
CA LEU A 43 5.67 -6.34 3.04
C LEU A 43 6.73 -6.85 4.02
N THR A 44 6.52 -7.96 4.69
CA THR A 44 7.39 -8.45 5.76
C THR A 44 8.86 -8.50 5.34
N ASN A 45 9.15 -9.14 4.20
CA ASN A 45 10.52 -9.29 3.71
C ASN A 45 11.15 -7.95 3.30
N GLU A 46 10.37 -7.10 2.67
CA GLU A 46 10.82 -5.78 2.22
C GLU A 46 11.13 -4.87 3.41
N ILE A 47 10.32 -4.93 4.47
CA ILE A 47 10.58 -4.20 5.70
C ILE A 47 11.90 -4.63 6.34
N LEU A 48 12.13 -5.95 6.42
CA LEU A 48 13.35 -6.49 6.99
C LEU A 48 14.59 -6.13 6.16
N LEU A 49 14.45 -6.08 4.83
CA LEU A 49 15.53 -5.74 3.92
C LEU A 49 15.85 -4.25 3.91
N LEU A 50 14.82 -3.41 3.80
CA LEU A 50 14.98 -1.96 3.66
C LEU A 50 15.22 -1.25 5.00
N LYS A 51 14.76 -1.82 6.09
CA LYS A 51 14.89 -1.27 7.45
C LYS A 51 14.45 0.20 7.49
N PRO A 52 13.18 0.50 7.17
CA PRO A 52 12.71 1.88 7.16
C PRO A 52 12.77 2.51 8.55
N ASP A 53 13.10 3.79 8.60
CA ASP A 53 13.02 4.56 9.84
C ASP A 53 11.58 4.89 10.19
N VAL A 54 10.77 5.19 9.19
CA VAL A 54 9.35 5.55 9.35
C VAL A 54 8.52 4.74 8.38
N TYR A 55 7.45 4.13 8.89
CA TYR A 55 6.46 3.38 8.12
C TYR A 55 5.11 4.10 8.25
N VAL A 56 4.51 4.44 7.11
CA VAL A 56 3.29 5.25 7.09
C VAL A 56 2.10 4.42 6.62
N LYS A 57 1.01 4.48 7.36
CA LYS A 57 -0.29 3.88 7.02
C LYS A 57 -1.38 4.94 7.12
N SER A 58 -2.50 4.70 6.45
CA SER A 58 -3.70 5.51 6.66
C SER A 58 -4.35 5.21 8.02
N ASP A 59 -5.11 6.16 8.56
CA ASP A 59 -5.65 6.09 9.92
C ASP A 59 -6.89 5.19 10.07
N ASP A 60 -7.34 4.55 8.99
CA ASP A 60 -8.28 3.43 9.07
C ASP A 60 -7.60 2.16 9.63
N TYR A 61 -6.27 2.17 9.74
CA TYR A 61 -5.49 1.17 10.46
C TYR A 61 -5.09 1.69 11.83
N SER A 62 -4.86 0.78 12.76
CA SER A 62 -4.15 1.02 14.02
C SER A 62 -2.94 0.09 14.06
N PHE A 63 -2.05 0.28 15.02
CA PHE A 63 -0.90 -0.61 15.17
C PHE A 63 -1.34 -2.07 15.36
N GLU A 64 -2.43 -2.30 16.08
CA GLU A 64 -2.96 -3.64 16.35
C GLU A 64 -3.61 -4.28 15.12
N SER A 65 -4.09 -3.48 14.18
CA SER A 65 -4.73 -3.98 12.94
C SER A 65 -3.74 -4.21 11.80
N ILE A 66 -2.48 -3.81 11.94
CA ILE A 66 -1.44 -4.16 10.99
C ILE A 66 -1.23 -5.68 11.04
N ASP A 67 -1.00 -6.28 9.87
CA ASP A 67 -0.71 -7.71 9.80
C ASP A 67 0.37 -8.12 10.83
N PRO A 68 0.16 -9.21 11.60
CA PRO A 68 1.09 -9.58 12.66
C PRO A 68 2.53 -9.78 12.20
N GLU A 69 2.75 -10.34 11.02
CA GLU A 69 4.11 -10.53 10.49
C GLU A 69 4.77 -9.21 10.11
N GLU A 70 4.03 -8.32 9.46
CA GLU A 70 4.53 -6.97 9.15
C GLU A 70 4.82 -6.20 10.44
N ARG A 71 3.93 -6.27 11.42
CA ARG A 71 4.11 -5.61 12.72
C ARG A 71 5.37 -6.11 13.43
N SER A 72 5.58 -7.42 13.43
CA SER A 72 6.78 -8.02 14.01
C SER A 72 8.05 -7.53 13.29
N ALA A 73 8.03 -7.46 11.96
CA ALA A 73 9.14 -6.96 11.17
C ALA A 73 9.44 -5.48 11.48
N LEU A 74 8.40 -4.65 11.62
CA LEU A 74 8.54 -3.24 11.97
C LEU A 74 9.18 -3.05 13.34
N LEU A 75 8.78 -3.85 14.32
CA LEU A 75 9.39 -3.85 15.65
C LEU A 75 10.86 -4.29 15.59
N GLN A 76 11.15 -5.32 14.83
CA GLN A 76 12.49 -5.87 14.70
C GLN A 76 13.47 -4.86 14.10
N VAL A 77 13.05 -4.07 13.12
CA VAL A 77 13.90 -3.03 12.50
C VAL A 77 13.79 -1.68 13.22
N ASN A 78 13.01 -1.62 14.29
CA ASN A 78 12.83 -0.42 15.12
C ASN A 78 12.25 0.76 14.32
N ALA A 79 11.32 0.48 13.41
CA ALA A 79 10.65 1.49 12.61
C ALA A 79 9.61 2.25 13.45
N SER A 80 9.52 3.56 13.22
CA SER A 80 8.42 4.37 13.75
C SER A 80 7.21 4.23 12.83
N VAL A 81 6.07 3.84 13.37
CA VAL A 81 4.83 3.70 12.60
C VAL A 81 3.99 4.95 12.77
N GLN A 82 3.62 5.59 11.67
CA GLN A 82 2.81 6.79 11.68
C GLN A 82 1.53 6.58 10.88
N PHE A 83 0.43 7.11 11.40
CA PHE A 83 -0.88 7.03 10.75
C PHE A 83 -1.29 8.42 10.26
N VAL A 84 -1.70 8.50 8.99
CA VAL A 84 -2.11 9.76 8.37
C VAL A 84 -3.60 9.71 8.05
N PRO A 85 -4.31 10.85 8.12
CA PRO A 85 -5.74 10.88 7.84
C PRO A 85 -6.06 10.44 6.42
N LEU A 86 -7.11 9.62 6.26
CA LEU A 86 -7.69 9.34 4.96
C LEU A 86 -8.40 10.59 4.45
N ILE A 87 -8.21 10.85 3.15
CA ILE A 87 -8.98 11.89 2.47
C ILE A 87 -10.22 11.21 1.89
N SER A 88 -11.41 11.57 2.39
CA SER A 88 -12.67 11.00 1.93
C SER A 88 -12.94 11.32 0.46
N ASP A 89 -13.73 10.47 -0.19
CA ASP A 89 -14.17 10.59 -1.59
C ASP A 89 -13.06 10.41 -2.64
N PHE A 90 -11.87 9.96 -2.22
CA PHE A 90 -10.76 9.70 -3.13
C PHE A 90 -10.33 8.23 -3.04
N SER A 91 -11.14 7.33 -3.58
CA SER A 91 -10.78 5.91 -3.67
C SER A 91 -11.18 5.34 -5.01
N THR A 92 -10.46 4.32 -5.45
CA THR A 92 -10.83 3.57 -6.66
C THR A 92 -12.20 2.93 -6.53
N THR A 93 -12.52 2.44 -5.34
CA THR A 93 -13.84 1.85 -5.05
C THR A 93 -14.96 2.86 -5.26
N ASP A 94 -14.81 4.09 -4.79
CA ASP A 94 -15.79 5.14 -4.99
C ASP A 94 -15.98 5.50 -6.46
N ILE A 95 -14.88 5.55 -7.22
CA ILE A 95 -14.93 5.79 -8.66
C ILE A 95 -15.72 4.69 -9.37
N ILE A 96 -15.43 3.43 -9.07
CA ILE A 96 -16.13 2.28 -9.66
C ILE A 96 -17.62 2.34 -9.31
N THR A 97 -17.96 2.59 -8.07
CA THR A 97 -19.34 2.70 -7.60
C THR A 97 -20.08 3.82 -8.34
N LYS A 98 -19.45 4.98 -8.47
CA LYS A 98 -20.02 6.11 -9.19
C LYS A 98 -20.29 5.78 -10.66
N ILE A 99 -19.35 5.12 -11.32
CA ILE A 99 -19.51 4.71 -12.71
C ILE A 99 -20.64 3.70 -12.87
N ARG A 100 -20.73 2.71 -11.98
CA ARG A 100 -21.79 1.69 -12.02
C ARG A 100 -23.20 2.26 -11.79
N ASN A 101 -23.30 3.40 -11.15
CA ASN A 101 -24.56 4.07 -10.84
C ASN A 101 -24.92 5.18 -11.84
N LEU A 102 -24.18 5.31 -12.94
CA LEU A 102 -24.52 6.23 -14.02
C LEU A 102 -25.71 5.66 -14.87
#